data_d1cdf8697836b1a19cd0545380324329
#
_entry.id   d1cdf8697836b1a19cd0545380324329
#
_cell.length_a   1.000
_cell.length_b   1.000
_cell.length_c   1.000
_cell.angle_alpha   90.00
_cell.angle_beta   90.00
_cell.angle_gamma   90.00
#
_symmetry.space_group_name_H-M   'P 1'
#
loop_
_entity.id
_entity.type
_entity.pdbx_description
1 polymer ?
#
loop_
_entity_poly.entity_id
_entity_poly.type
_entity_poly.pdbx_seq_one_letter_code
_entity_poly.pdbx_strand_id
1 'polypeptide(L)'
;DRLAVVRKILYLIFNEGYTASAGPRLQRVELSAEAIRLTRQLHSELPAEGEVAGLLALMLLTDARRPARTTADGALVPLPEQDRSLWDADAIAEGTELIASTLRTAPVGA
;
A
#
# COMPACT_ATOMS: atom_id res chain seq x y z
N ASP A 1 12.54 -18.08 5.61
CA ASP A 1 12.49 -16.91 6.47
C ASP A 1 11.03 -16.57 6.78
N ARG A 2 10.70 -16.62 8.06
CA ARG A 2 9.33 -16.35 8.52
C ARG A 2 8.84 -14.96 8.14
N LEU A 3 9.70 -13.96 8.27
CA LEU A 3 9.33 -12.58 7.95
C LEU A 3 9.02 -12.41 6.47
N ALA A 4 9.78 -13.06 5.60
CA ALA A 4 9.53 -13.02 4.16
C ALA A 4 8.16 -13.62 3.83
N VAL A 5 7.78 -14.71 4.51
CA VAL A 5 6.48 -15.34 4.33
C VAL A 5 5.37 -14.39 4.79
N VAL A 6 5.54 -13.75 5.95
CA VAL A 6 4.55 -12.80 6.46
C VAL A 6 4.36 -11.64 5.49
N ARG A 7 5.46 -11.07 4.98
CA ARG A 7 5.38 -9.97 4.01
C ARG A 7 4.63 -10.40 2.74
N LYS A 8 4.89 -11.61 2.26
CA LYS A 8 4.21 -12.12 1.08
C LYS A 8 2.72 -12.28 1.31
N ILE A 9 2.34 -12.79 2.48
CA ILE A 9 0.91 -12.96 2.83
C ILE A 9 0.22 -11.59 2.88
N LEU A 10 0.85 -10.61 3.52
CA LEU A 10 0.29 -9.26 3.62
C LEU A 10 0.11 -8.64 2.24
N TYR A 11 1.09 -8.80 1.37
CA TYR A 11 1.00 -8.29 0.01
C TYR A 11 -0.13 -8.96 -0.77
N LEU A 12 -0.30 -10.28 -0.61
CA LEU A 12 -1.38 -11.00 -1.28
C LEU A 12 -2.75 -10.55 -0.79
N ILE A 13 -2.89 -10.30 0.53
CA ILE A 13 -4.14 -9.78 1.07
C ILE A 13 -4.45 -8.40 0.49
N PHE A 14 -3.44 -7.54 0.42
CA PHE A 14 -3.61 -6.22 -0.15
C PHE A 14 -4.04 -6.29 -1.62
N ASN A 15 -3.36 -7.12 -2.40
CA ASN A 15 -3.68 -7.27 -3.82
C ASN A 15 -5.09 -7.81 -4.02
N GLU A 16 -5.50 -8.78 -3.22
CA GLU A 16 -6.85 -9.33 -3.32
C GLU A 16 -7.89 -8.22 -3.11
N GLY A 17 -7.67 -7.35 -2.14
CA GLY A 17 -8.57 -6.25 -1.89
C GLY A 17 -8.48 -5.14 -2.92
N TYR A 18 -7.34 -4.99 -3.58
CA TYR A 18 -7.11 -3.89 -4.51
C TYR A 18 -7.53 -4.24 -5.95
N THR A 19 -7.23 -5.45 -6.40
CA THR A 19 -7.40 -5.83 -7.80
C THR A 19 -8.59 -6.74 -8.05
N ALA A 20 -9.22 -7.27 -7.00
CA ALA A 20 -10.30 -8.23 -7.16
C ALA A 20 -11.44 -7.63 -8.00
N SER A 21 -11.85 -8.36 -9.02
CA SER A 21 -12.95 -7.95 -9.89
C SER A 21 -14.28 -8.51 -9.45
N ALA A 22 -14.25 -9.54 -8.58
CA ALA A 22 -15.45 -10.19 -8.07
C ALA A 22 -15.64 -9.85 -6.61
N GLY A 23 -16.88 -9.93 -6.13
CA GLY A 23 -17.22 -9.68 -4.74
C GLY A 23 -17.57 -8.23 -4.46
N PRO A 24 -18.14 -7.96 -3.29
CA PRO A 24 -18.58 -6.62 -2.93
C PRO A 24 -17.42 -5.64 -2.86
N ARG A 25 -17.63 -4.47 -3.42
CA ARG A 25 -16.63 -3.40 -3.41
C ARG A 25 -16.19 -3.03 -1.99
N LEU A 26 -17.14 -3.02 -1.06
CA LEU A 26 -16.87 -2.67 0.32
C LEU A 26 -15.88 -3.66 0.96
N GLN A 27 -16.07 -4.96 0.73
CA GLN A 27 -15.18 -5.98 1.26
C GLN A 27 -13.76 -5.84 0.70
N ARG A 28 -13.65 -5.46 -0.59
CA ARG A 28 -12.33 -5.27 -1.20
C ARG A 28 -11.58 -4.12 -0.56
N VAL A 29 -12.28 -3.03 -0.26
CA VAL A 29 -11.67 -1.89 0.43
C VAL A 29 -11.23 -2.30 1.84
N GLU A 30 -12.05 -3.10 2.53
CA GLU A 30 -11.71 -3.56 3.87
C GLU A 30 -10.48 -4.47 3.88
N LEU A 31 -10.32 -5.33 2.87
CA LEU A 31 -9.14 -6.19 2.78
C LEU A 31 -7.86 -5.38 2.60
N SER A 32 -7.89 -4.38 1.73
CA SER A 32 -6.73 -3.51 1.53
C SER A 32 -6.41 -2.73 2.80
N ALA A 33 -7.42 -2.17 3.44
CA ALA A 33 -7.24 -1.41 4.67
C ALA A 33 -6.67 -2.29 5.79
N GLU A 34 -7.16 -3.52 5.89
CA GLU A 34 -6.66 -4.46 6.89
C GLU A 34 -5.21 -4.84 6.64
N ALA A 35 -4.83 -5.05 5.38
CA ALA A 35 -3.44 -5.34 5.04
C ALA A 35 -2.52 -4.18 5.42
N ILE A 36 -2.95 -2.95 5.17
CA ILE A 36 -2.20 -1.76 5.55
C ILE A 36 -2.08 -1.68 7.08
N ARG A 37 -3.17 -1.90 7.79
CA ARG A 37 -3.18 -1.85 9.26
C ARG A 37 -2.22 -2.87 9.85
N LEU A 38 -2.25 -4.12 9.36
CA LEU A 38 -1.36 -5.17 9.84
C LEU A 38 0.10 -4.87 9.50
N THR A 39 0.36 -4.35 8.32
CA THR A 39 1.72 -4.01 7.89
C THR A 39 2.25 -2.85 8.72
N ARG A 40 1.40 -1.86 9.02
CA ARG A 40 1.79 -0.72 9.88
C ARG A 40 2.15 -1.21 11.29
N GLN A 41 1.37 -2.14 11.82
CA GLN A 41 1.67 -2.73 13.12
C GLN A 41 3.01 -3.49 13.10
N LEU A 42 3.23 -4.28 12.05
CA LEU A 42 4.49 -5.01 11.90
C LEU A 42 5.67 -4.04 11.82
N HIS A 43 5.51 -2.95 11.09
CA HIS A 43 6.56 -1.92 11.00
C HIS A 43 6.85 -1.29 12.36
N SER A 44 5.82 -1.04 13.17
CA SER A 44 6.03 -0.45 14.49
C SER A 44 6.78 -1.39 15.43
N GLU A 45 6.64 -2.70 15.24
CA GLU A 45 7.35 -3.69 16.03
C GLU A 45 8.76 -3.96 15.51
N LEU A 46 8.97 -3.76 14.21
CA LEU A 46 10.24 -4.04 13.54
C LEU A 46 10.69 -2.83 12.71
N PRO A 47 10.90 -1.68 13.36
CA PRO A 47 11.15 -0.44 12.61
C PRO A 47 12.46 -0.43 11.82
N ALA A 48 13.39 -1.30 12.16
CA ALA A 48 14.68 -1.38 11.45
C ALA A 48 14.60 -2.26 10.19
N GLU A 49 13.49 -2.96 9.96
CA GLU A 49 13.33 -3.82 8.80
C GLU A 49 12.90 -3.00 7.60
N GLY A 50 13.88 -2.65 6.74
CA GLY A 50 13.62 -1.81 5.57
C GLY A 50 12.61 -2.40 4.59
N GLU A 51 12.57 -3.73 4.47
CA GLU A 51 11.62 -4.35 3.56
C GLU A 51 10.18 -4.27 4.05
N VAL A 52 9.96 -4.25 5.37
CA VAL A 52 8.63 -4.01 5.94
C VAL A 52 8.20 -2.58 5.67
N ALA A 53 9.11 -1.62 5.90
CA ALA A 53 8.83 -0.22 5.59
C ALA A 53 8.54 -0.02 4.11
N GLY A 54 9.28 -0.69 3.23
CA GLY A 54 9.06 -0.62 1.79
C GLY A 54 7.72 -1.19 1.38
N LEU A 55 7.32 -2.31 1.98
CA LEU A 55 6.02 -2.90 1.70
C LEU A 55 4.88 -1.97 2.13
N LEU A 56 4.99 -1.40 3.33
CA LEU A 56 3.98 -0.44 3.81
C LEU A 56 3.90 0.77 2.89
N ALA A 57 5.05 1.31 2.46
CA ALA A 57 5.08 2.44 1.54
C ALA A 57 4.41 2.10 0.22
N LEU A 58 4.69 0.91 -0.33
CA LEU A 58 4.06 0.46 -1.57
C LEU A 58 2.55 0.42 -1.44
N MET A 59 2.06 -0.15 -0.34
CA MET A 59 0.63 -0.24 -0.09
C MET A 59 0.00 1.15 0.02
N LEU A 60 0.63 2.05 0.78
CA LEU A 60 0.10 3.39 1.00
C LEU A 60 0.07 4.19 -0.30
N LEU A 61 1.16 4.16 -1.07
CA LEU A 61 1.22 4.92 -2.33
C LEU A 61 0.26 4.36 -3.37
N THR A 62 0.09 3.05 -3.41
CA THR A 62 -0.86 2.42 -4.32
C THR A 62 -2.30 2.75 -3.93
N ASP A 63 -2.62 2.61 -2.66
CA ASP A 63 -3.97 2.85 -2.16
C ASP A 63 -4.35 4.33 -2.22
N ALA A 64 -3.37 5.22 -2.12
CA ALA A 64 -3.61 6.66 -2.18
C ALA A 64 -4.30 7.09 -3.48
N ARG A 65 -4.11 6.34 -4.56
CA ARG A 65 -4.70 6.65 -5.86
C ARG A 65 -6.07 5.99 -6.06
N ARG A 66 -6.53 5.23 -5.09
CA ARG A 66 -7.79 4.48 -5.22
C ARG A 66 -8.98 5.36 -5.63
N PRO A 67 -9.18 6.56 -5.03
CA PRO A 67 -10.33 7.38 -5.40
C PRO A 67 -10.31 7.85 -6.87
N ALA A 68 -9.13 7.96 -7.47
CA ALA A 68 -8.98 8.41 -8.86
C ALA A 68 -8.90 7.25 -9.86
N ARG A 69 -8.79 6.02 -9.37
CA ARG A 69 -8.55 4.85 -10.20
C ARG A 69 -9.76 4.44 -11.03
N THR A 70 -10.95 4.70 -10.51
CA THR A 70 -12.18 4.30 -11.18
C THR A 70 -13.12 5.49 -11.31
N THR A 71 -13.95 5.46 -12.36
CA THR A 71 -15.04 6.41 -12.51
C THR A 71 -16.19 6.02 -11.59
N ALA A 72 -17.23 6.87 -11.53
CA ALA A 72 -18.41 6.62 -10.70
C ALA A 72 -19.12 5.31 -11.08
N ASP A 73 -19.03 4.89 -12.34
CA ASP A 73 -19.64 3.65 -12.82
C ASP A 73 -18.70 2.45 -12.72
N GLY A 74 -17.52 2.62 -12.13
CA GLY A 74 -16.59 1.53 -11.87
C GLY A 74 -15.57 1.27 -12.95
N ALA A 75 -15.53 2.05 -14.03
CA ALA A 75 -14.56 1.88 -15.09
C ALA A 75 -13.17 2.32 -14.63
N LEU A 76 -12.14 1.56 -15.05
CA LEU A 76 -10.76 1.90 -14.70
C LEU A 76 -10.30 3.15 -15.45
N VAL A 77 -9.56 4.01 -14.76
CA VAL A 77 -8.99 5.23 -15.33
C VAL A 77 -7.47 5.02 -15.44
N PRO A 78 -6.89 5.11 -16.66
CA PRO A 78 -5.44 5.00 -16.82
C PRO A 78 -4.71 6.08 -16.04
N LEU A 79 -3.53 5.74 -15.53
CA LEU A 79 -2.77 6.62 -14.65
C LEU A 79 -2.60 8.05 -15.21
N PRO A 80 -2.24 8.27 -16.49
CA PRO A 80 -2.09 9.63 -17.01
C PRO A 80 -3.38 10.44 -17.01
N GLU A 81 -4.53 9.78 -16.96
CA GLU A 81 -5.83 10.44 -17.00
C GLU A 81 -6.46 10.60 -15.63
N GLN A 82 -5.81 10.09 -14.57
CA GLN A 82 -6.34 10.19 -13.21
C GLN A 82 -6.28 11.63 -12.71
N ASP A 83 -7.32 12.02 -11.98
CA ASP A 83 -7.35 13.31 -11.31
C ASP A 83 -6.55 13.21 -10.02
N ARG A 84 -5.36 13.81 -10.01
CA ARG A 84 -4.46 13.75 -8.86
C ARG A 84 -5.01 14.41 -7.60
N SER A 85 -5.96 15.33 -7.76
CA SER A 85 -6.59 15.96 -6.59
C SER A 85 -7.42 14.97 -5.78
N LEU A 86 -7.76 13.81 -6.36
CA LEU A 86 -8.49 12.76 -5.66
C LEU A 86 -7.55 11.82 -4.90
N TRP A 87 -6.24 11.92 -5.11
CA TRP A 87 -5.28 11.07 -4.40
C TRP A 87 -5.21 11.47 -2.93
N ASP A 88 -5.02 10.47 -2.06
CA ASP A 88 -4.90 10.69 -0.62
C ASP A 88 -3.53 11.27 -0.30
N ALA A 89 -3.49 12.58 -0.04
CA ALA A 89 -2.24 13.27 0.22
C ALA A 89 -1.55 12.80 1.51
N ASP A 90 -2.33 12.43 2.52
CA ASP A 90 -1.75 11.95 3.79
C ASP A 90 -1.06 10.61 3.60
N ALA A 91 -1.67 9.70 2.83
CA ALA A 91 -1.07 8.40 2.54
C ALA A 91 0.20 8.56 1.70
N ILE A 92 0.20 9.49 0.74
CA ILE A 92 1.39 9.78 -0.07
C ILE A 92 2.51 10.31 0.81
N ALA A 93 2.20 11.23 1.73
CA ALA A 93 3.20 11.79 2.63
C ALA A 93 3.78 10.72 3.55
N GLU A 94 2.94 9.86 4.09
CA GLU A 94 3.40 8.75 4.94
C GLU A 94 4.29 7.79 4.16
N GLY A 95 3.85 7.38 2.97
CA GLY A 95 4.62 6.46 2.13
C GLY A 95 5.95 7.06 1.70
N THR A 96 5.96 8.32 1.33
CA THR A 96 7.19 9.02 0.93
C THR A 96 8.17 9.11 2.09
N GLU A 97 7.68 9.43 3.28
CA GLU A 97 8.54 9.50 4.48
C GLU A 97 9.12 8.14 4.85
N LEU A 98 8.34 7.07 4.69
CA LEU A 98 8.85 5.71 4.94
C LEU A 98 10.01 5.37 4.00
N ILE A 99 9.88 5.71 2.72
CA ILE A 99 10.94 5.47 1.75
C ILE A 99 12.17 6.30 2.08
N ALA A 100 11.99 7.59 2.38
CA ALA A 100 13.09 8.48 2.71
C ALA A 100 13.83 8.01 3.97
N SER A 101 13.09 7.60 4.99
CA SER A 101 13.67 7.09 6.22
C SER A 101 14.45 5.80 5.98
N THR A 102 13.90 4.90 5.18
CA THR A 102 14.55 3.63 4.86
C THR A 102 15.85 3.87 4.10
N LEU A 103 15.84 4.80 3.14
CA LEU A 103 17.05 5.11 2.37
C LEU A 103 18.15 5.75 3.24
N ARG A 104 17.75 6.49 4.27
CA ARG A 104 18.72 7.09 5.20
C ARG A 104 19.37 6.08 6.14
N THR A 105 18.65 5.00 6.47
CA THR A 105 19.09 4.07 7.50
C THR A 105 19.52 2.71 6.96
N ALA A 106 19.05 2.32 5.77
CA ALA A 106 19.39 1.02 5.20
C ALA A 106 20.82 0.98 4.69
N PRO A 107 21.49 -0.17 4.79
CA PRO A 107 22.82 -0.32 4.19
C PRO A 107 22.76 -0.10 2.69
N VAL A 108 23.75 0.65 2.17
CA VAL A 108 23.85 0.91 0.74
C VAL A 108 24.22 -0.38 0.02
N GLY A 109 23.54 -0.63 -1.08
CA GLY A 109 23.82 -1.80 -1.90
C GLY A 109 23.18 -3.08 -1.40
N ALA A 110 22.36 -2.99 -0.38
CA ALA A 110 21.66 -4.14 0.16
C ALA A 110 20.56 -4.62 -0.80
#